data_6401e7fcf60c663fc260ac221a08a416
#
_entry.id   6401e7fcf60c663fc260ac221a08a416
#
_cell.length_a   1.000
_cell.length_b   1.000
_cell.length_c   1.000
_cell.angle_alpha   90.00
_cell.angle_beta   90.00
_cell.angle_gamma   90.00
#
_symmetry.space_group_name_H-M   'P 1'
#
loop_
_entity.id
_entity.type
_entity.pdbx_description
1 polymer ?
#
loop_
_entity_poly.entity_id
_entity_poly.type
_entity_poly.pdbx_seq_one_letter_code
_entity_poly.pdbx_strand_id
1 'polypeptide(L)'
;MKRLKFYGLGGQGVVTAGKVLSSAVSLHEDKYAITVPAYGHERRGAPVFTDVVMDDKPVLVNCFVYTPDIVVVMDETIIQKHVDVSKGITDETILVLNASSEAVARKYQEAFPFRTVYYVNATQVALDNIGKGIPNGSTLGALAKTGVVSIESVE
;
A
#
# COMPACT_ATOMS: atom_id res chain seq x y z
N MET A 1 -11.52 -13.10 -0.99
CA MET A 1 -10.24 -12.75 -0.31
C MET A 1 -9.44 -11.80 -1.19
N LYS A 2 -8.95 -10.70 -0.63
CA LYS A 2 -8.02 -9.76 -1.26
C LYS A 2 -6.74 -9.67 -0.44
N ARG A 3 -5.61 -9.63 -1.12
CA ARG A 3 -4.28 -9.63 -0.51
C ARG A 3 -3.51 -8.41 -0.97
N LEU A 4 -3.09 -7.60 -0.03
CA LEU A 4 -2.36 -6.37 -0.32
C LEU A 4 -0.96 -6.45 0.30
N LYS A 5 0.01 -5.90 -0.40
CA LYS A 5 1.37 -5.77 0.08
C LYS A 5 1.83 -4.32 0.00
N PHE A 6 2.16 -3.77 1.15
CA PHE A 6 2.63 -2.39 1.28
C PHE A 6 4.15 -2.37 1.38
N TYR A 7 4.75 -1.49 0.61
CA TYR A 7 6.17 -1.18 0.64
C TYR A 7 6.38 0.30 0.92
N GLY A 8 7.34 0.62 1.75
CA GLY A 8 7.73 2.00 2.03
C GLY A 8 8.99 2.08 2.87
N LEU A 9 9.24 3.26 3.41
CA LEU A 9 10.40 3.50 4.26
C LEU A 9 9.95 3.76 5.70
N GLY A 10 10.82 3.45 6.65
CA GLY A 10 10.60 3.76 8.06
C GLY A 10 10.32 5.23 8.28
N GLY A 11 9.25 5.54 9.04
CA GLY A 11 8.78 6.89 9.29
C GLY A 11 7.63 7.37 8.37
N GLN A 12 7.27 6.62 7.33
CA GLN A 12 6.17 6.97 6.41
C GLN A 12 4.80 6.46 6.85
N GLY A 13 4.73 5.69 7.94
CA GLY A 13 3.48 5.15 8.44
C GLY A 13 2.95 3.95 7.65
N VAL A 14 3.85 3.11 7.11
CA VAL A 14 3.49 1.93 6.31
C VAL A 14 2.64 0.94 7.10
N VAL A 15 3.08 0.57 8.29
CA VAL A 15 2.33 -0.32 9.20
C VAL A 15 1.03 0.33 9.65
N THR A 16 1.06 1.63 9.91
CA THR A 16 -0.13 2.40 10.29
C THR A 16 -1.16 2.38 9.16
N ALA A 17 -0.75 2.56 7.90
CA ALA A 17 -1.64 2.48 6.75
C ALA A 17 -2.34 1.11 6.66
N GLY A 18 -1.60 0.01 6.84
CA GLY A 18 -2.18 -1.33 6.88
C GLY A 18 -3.20 -1.51 8.00
N LYS A 19 -2.88 -1.03 9.20
CA LYS A 19 -3.79 -1.09 10.36
C LYS A 19 -5.05 -0.25 10.16
N VAL A 20 -4.92 0.97 9.64
CA VAL A 20 -6.06 1.83 9.32
C VAL A 20 -6.96 1.16 8.29
N LEU A 21 -6.38 0.61 7.22
CA LEU A 21 -7.14 -0.12 6.21
C LEU A 21 -7.90 -1.31 6.80
N SER A 22 -7.23 -2.14 7.62
CA SER A 22 -7.89 -3.28 8.27
C SER A 22 -9.03 -2.84 9.18
N SER A 23 -8.84 -1.77 9.94
CA SER A 23 -9.88 -1.21 10.82
C SER A 23 -11.05 -0.66 10.02
N ALA A 24 -10.77 0.11 8.95
CA ALA A 24 -11.79 0.67 8.07
C ALA A 24 -12.70 -0.41 7.49
N VAL A 25 -12.09 -1.46 6.93
CA VAL A 25 -12.82 -2.57 6.31
C VAL A 25 -13.64 -3.36 7.35
N SER A 26 -13.06 -3.60 8.53
CA SER A 26 -13.73 -4.40 9.57
C SER A 26 -14.83 -3.63 10.34
N LEU A 27 -14.69 -2.32 10.47
CA LEU A 27 -15.64 -1.51 11.24
C LEU A 27 -16.76 -0.92 10.38
N HIS A 28 -16.51 -0.68 9.09
CA HIS A 28 -17.41 0.06 8.23
C HIS A 28 -17.91 -0.71 7.01
N GLU A 29 -17.31 -1.86 6.67
CA GLU A 29 -17.70 -2.66 5.50
C GLU A 29 -18.15 -4.09 5.83
N ASP A 30 -18.35 -4.43 7.08
CA ASP A 30 -18.75 -5.78 7.54
C ASP A 30 -17.86 -6.90 6.98
N LYS A 31 -16.58 -6.61 6.80
CA LYS A 31 -15.56 -7.57 6.33
C LYS A 31 -14.57 -7.90 7.43
N TYR A 32 -13.80 -8.95 7.19
CA TYR A 32 -12.71 -9.36 8.07
C TYR A 32 -11.38 -8.98 7.45
N ALA A 33 -10.49 -8.36 8.24
CA ALA A 33 -9.16 -8.00 7.78
C ALA A 33 -8.11 -8.21 8.86
N ILE A 34 -6.93 -8.62 8.47
CA ILE A 34 -5.75 -8.69 9.32
C ILE A 34 -4.59 -7.95 8.68
N THR A 35 -3.78 -7.34 9.54
CA THR A 35 -2.51 -6.70 9.15
C THR A 35 -1.36 -7.51 9.71
N VAL A 36 -0.43 -7.91 8.84
CA VAL A 36 0.78 -8.65 9.20
C VAL A 36 1.99 -7.77 8.92
N PRO A 37 2.49 -7.02 9.91
CA PRO A 37 3.69 -6.22 9.73
C PRO A 37 4.93 -7.10 9.72
N ALA A 38 5.85 -6.83 8.80
CA ALA A 38 7.17 -7.42 8.82
C ALA A 38 8.07 -6.57 9.72
N TYR A 39 8.14 -6.93 10.98
CA TYR A 39 9.08 -6.33 11.93
C TYR A 39 10.50 -6.83 11.64
N GLY A 40 11.35 -5.98 11.24
CA GLY A 40 12.78 -6.17 11.11
C GLY A 40 13.43 -4.83 11.42
N HIS A 41 14.72 -4.73 11.56
CA HIS A 41 15.49 -3.54 11.97
C HIS A 41 14.89 -2.19 11.51
N GLU A 42 13.75 -1.82 12.08
CA GLU A 42 12.99 -0.61 11.76
C GLU A 42 13.82 0.61 12.11
N ARG A 43 14.57 1.09 11.14
CA ARG A 43 15.28 2.36 11.21
C ARG A 43 14.59 3.35 10.28
N ARG A 44 14.58 4.62 10.66
CA ARG A 44 14.10 5.69 9.80
C ARG A 44 14.82 5.63 8.44
N GLY A 45 14.04 5.57 7.35
CA GLY A 45 14.56 5.46 6.00
C GLY A 45 14.98 4.06 5.54
N ALA A 46 14.87 3.03 6.39
CA ALA A 46 15.04 1.64 5.97
C ALA A 46 13.74 1.11 5.32
N PRO A 47 13.83 0.12 4.40
CA PRO A 47 12.63 -0.52 3.84
C PRO A 47 11.76 -1.16 4.92
N VAL A 48 10.46 -0.91 4.84
CA VAL A 48 9.43 -1.46 5.73
C VAL A 48 8.33 -2.08 4.88
N PHE A 49 7.83 -3.22 5.32
CA PHE A 49 6.77 -3.97 4.64
C PHE A 49 5.62 -4.22 5.60
N THR A 50 4.41 -4.22 5.08
CA THR A 50 3.25 -4.74 5.81
C THR A 50 2.28 -5.37 4.83
N ASP A 51 1.69 -6.47 5.23
CA ASP A 51 0.72 -7.20 4.43
C ASP A 51 -0.67 -7.04 5.04
N VAL A 52 -1.69 -6.94 4.20
CA VAL A 52 -3.09 -6.90 4.62
C VAL A 52 -3.84 -7.96 3.84
N VAL A 53 -4.57 -8.79 4.57
CA VAL A 53 -5.48 -9.77 3.98
C VAL A 53 -6.89 -9.44 4.43
N MET A 54 -7.83 -9.36 3.49
CA MET A 54 -9.23 -9.08 3.77
C MET A 54 -10.16 -10.03 3.02
N ASP A 55 -11.30 -10.36 3.65
CA ASP A 55 -12.31 -11.25 3.07
C ASP A 55 -13.69 -10.97 3.68
N ASP A 56 -14.74 -11.44 3.02
CA ASP A 56 -16.11 -11.47 3.54
C ASP A 56 -16.30 -12.56 4.62
N LYS A 57 -15.31 -13.45 4.78
CA LYS A 57 -15.28 -14.51 5.79
C LYS A 57 -14.10 -14.29 6.76
N PRO A 58 -14.18 -14.83 8.00
CA PRO A 58 -13.10 -14.71 8.96
C PRO A 58 -11.74 -15.12 8.38
N VAL A 59 -10.76 -14.21 8.44
CA VAL A 59 -9.39 -14.46 8.02
C VAL A 59 -8.65 -15.13 9.17
N LEU A 60 -8.47 -16.44 9.08
CA LEU A 60 -7.86 -17.25 10.14
C LEU A 60 -6.35 -17.44 9.95
N VAL A 61 -5.80 -16.98 8.82
CA VAL A 61 -4.40 -17.20 8.46
C VAL A 61 -3.61 -15.92 8.71
N ASN A 62 -2.69 -15.97 9.66
CA ASN A 62 -1.76 -14.88 9.97
C ASN A 62 -0.41 -15.18 9.30
N CYS A 63 -0.31 -14.95 8.00
CA CYS A 63 0.91 -15.18 7.21
C CYS A 63 1.19 -14.03 6.25
N PHE A 64 2.44 -13.97 5.79
CA PHE A 64 2.83 -13.01 4.76
C PHE A 64 2.16 -13.30 3.41
N VAL A 65 1.90 -12.22 2.67
CA VAL A 65 1.36 -12.28 1.31
C VAL A 65 2.50 -12.56 0.33
N TYR A 66 2.41 -13.68 -0.37
CA TYR A 66 3.38 -14.06 -1.40
C TYR A 66 2.90 -13.76 -2.83
N THR A 67 1.59 -13.73 -3.03
CA THR A 67 0.94 -13.39 -4.31
C THR A 67 -0.08 -12.27 -4.08
N PRO A 68 0.33 -11.00 -4.13
CA PRO A 68 -0.55 -9.87 -3.88
C PRO A 68 -1.51 -9.63 -5.05
N ASP A 69 -2.75 -9.27 -4.74
CA ASP A 69 -3.70 -8.73 -5.70
C ASP A 69 -3.44 -7.23 -5.95
N ILE A 70 -2.98 -6.54 -4.90
CA ILE A 70 -2.63 -5.12 -4.94
C ILE A 70 -1.28 -4.91 -4.25
N VAL A 71 -0.39 -4.23 -4.93
CA VAL A 71 0.87 -3.73 -4.35
C VAL A 71 0.71 -2.23 -4.11
N VAL A 72 1.08 -1.77 -2.92
CA VAL A 72 1.07 -0.35 -2.55
C VAL A 72 2.51 0.08 -2.28
N VAL A 73 3.00 1.02 -3.06
CA VAL A 73 4.36 1.59 -2.90
C VAL A 73 4.24 3.01 -2.39
N MET A 74 4.62 3.23 -1.15
CA MET A 74 4.53 4.52 -0.47
C MET A 74 5.75 5.41 -0.68
N ASP A 75 6.81 4.88 -1.29
CA ASP A 75 8.00 5.64 -1.65
C ASP A 75 8.56 5.18 -2.99
N GLU A 76 8.59 6.09 -3.97
CA GLU A 76 9.04 5.80 -5.33
C GLU A 76 10.53 5.42 -5.43
N THR A 77 11.32 5.72 -4.40
CA THR A 77 12.76 5.43 -4.36
C THR A 77 13.08 4.04 -3.80
N ILE A 78 12.06 3.29 -3.37
CA ILE A 78 12.29 2.01 -2.68
C ILE A 78 13.01 0.98 -3.55
N ILE A 79 12.81 1.03 -4.87
CA ILE A 79 13.53 0.16 -5.81
C ILE A 79 15.04 0.43 -5.83
N GLN A 80 15.48 1.66 -5.50
CA GLN A 80 16.89 2.01 -5.38
C GLN A 80 17.55 1.36 -4.14
N LYS A 81 16.73 0.86 -3.22
CA LYS A 81 17.19 0.13 -2.02
C LYS A 81 17.18 -1.39 -2.24
N HIS A 82 17.21 -1.82 -3.50
CA HIS A 82 17.22 -3.24 -3.90
C HIS A 82 15.99 -4.02 -3.44
N VAL A 83 14.85 -3.34 -3.28
CA VAL A 83 13.57 -3.98 -2.98
C VAL A 83 12.86 -4.31 -4.28
N ASP A 84 12.55 -5.58 -4.47
CA ASP A 84 11.77 -6.05 -5.60
C ASP A 84 10.28 -5.97 -5.27
N VAL A 85 9.63 -4.91 -5.77
CA VAL A 85 8.19 -4.66 -5.58
C VAL A 85 7.31 -5.56 -6.48
N SER A 86 7.92 -6.26 -7.44
CA SER A 86 7.22 -7.16 -8.35
C SER A 86 7.21 -8.62 -7.87
N LYS A 87 7.79 -8.89 -6.71
CA LYS A 87 7.86 -10.26 -6.20
C LYS A 87 6.48 -10.86 -5.97
N GLY A 88 6.18 -11.93 -6.70
CA GLY A 88 4.93 -12.68 -6.56
C GLY A 88 3.72 -12.04 -7.24
N ILE A 89 3.89 -10.96 -8.02
CA ILE A 89 2.79 -10.38 -8.79
C ILE A 89 2.36 -11.30 -9.93
N THR A 90 1.12 -11.11 -10.37
CA THR A 90 0.54 -11.74 -11.54
C THR A 90 0.14 -10.67 -12.55
N ASP A 91 -0.30 -11.08 -13.73
CA ASP A 91 -0.85 -10.21 -14.77
C ASP A 91 -2.15 -9.48 -14.35
N GLU A 92 -2.76 -9.89 -13.24
CA GLU A 92 -3.93 -9.23 -12.65
C GLU A 92 -3.57 -8.25 -11.51
N THR A 93 -2.31 -8.22 -11.04
CA THR A 93 -1.90 -7.39 -9.91
C THR A 93 -1.91 -5.90 -10.26
N ILE A 94 -2.52 -5.10 -9.39
CA ILE A 94 -2.59 -3.65 -9.51
C ILE A 94 -1.51 -3.01 -8.64
N LEU A 95 -0.90 -1.92 -9.12
CA LEU A 95 -0.01 -1.06 -8.34
C LEU A 95 -0.72 0.24 -7.95
N VAL A 96 -0.62 0.60 -6.67
CA VAL A 96 -0.92 1.95 -6.17
C VAL A 96 0.40 2.59 -5.73
N LEU A 97 0.78 3.68 -6.37
CA LEU A 97 2.11 4.29 -6.23
C LEU A 97 2.00 5.72 -5.71
N ASN A 98 2.73 6.02 -4.66
CA ASN A 98 3.06 7.40 -4.32
C ASN A 98 4.20 7.86 -5.23
N ALA A 99 3.87 8.66 -6.23
CA ALA A 99 4.81 9.15 -7.24
C ALA A 99 4.78 10.68 -7.31
N SER A 100 5.95 11.28 -7.42
CA SER A 100 6.11 12.73 -7.54
C SER A 100 5.60 13.29 -8.88
N SER A 101 5.48 12.43 -9.90
CA SER A 101 5.00 12.82 -11.23
C SER A 101 4.48 11.62 -12.02
N GLU A 102 3.73 11.91 -13.08
CA GLU A 102 3.29 10.90 -14.05
C GLU A 102 4.47 10.18 -14.71
N ALA A 103 5.57 10.88 -14.96
CA ALA A 103 6.77 10.29 -15.55
C ALA A 103 7.35 9.16 -14.69
N VAL A 104 7.32 9.31 -13.37
CA VAL A 104 7.72 8.24 -12.44
C VAL A 104 6.76 7.07 -12.49
N ALA A 105 5.44 7.33 -12.52
CA ALA A 105 4.44 6.28 -12.63
C ALA A 105 4.60 5.48 -13.93
N ARG A 106 4.89 6.14 -15.05
CA ARG A 106 5.18 5.50 -16.33
C ARG A 106 6.41 4.60 -16.29
N LYS A 107 7.48 5.04 -15.62
CA LYS A 107 8.68 4.20 -15.42
C LYS A 107 8.37 2.90 -14.69
N TYR A 108 7.52 2.96 -13.66
CA TYR A 108 7.05 1.77 -12.96
C TYR A 108 6.20 0.87 -13.85
N GLN A 109 5.31 1.46 -14.66
CA GLN A 109 4.48 0.72 -15.61
C GLN A 109 5.32 0.00 -16.69
N GLU A 110 6.40 0.62 -17.14
CA GLU A 110 7.30 0.05 -18.13
C GLU A 110 8.26 -1.00 -17.54
N ALA A 111 8.70 -0.78 -16.29
CA ALA A 111 9.68 -1.63 -15.62
C ALA A 111 9.08 -2.93 -15.06
N PHE A 112 7.80 -2.93 -14.71
CA PHE A 112 7.15 -4.05 -14.02
C PHE A 112 5.83 -4.42 -14.68
N PRO A 113 5.47 -5.73 -14.78
CA PRO A 113 4.28 -6.20 -15.47
C PRO A 113 3.01 -6.09 -14.61
N PHE A 114 2.75 -4.91 -14.03
CA PHE A 114 1.48 -4.64 -13.36
C PHE A 114 0.36 -4.46 -14.39
N ARG A 115 -0.83 -4.97 -14.08
CA ARG A 115 -2.03 -4.78 -14.90
C ARG A 115 -2.36 -3.30 -15.08
N THR A 116 -2.32 -2.55 -13.99
CA THR A 116 -2.64 -1.12 -13.95
C THR A 116 -1.82 -0.45 -12.87
N VAL A 117 -1.37 0.76 -13.13
CA VAL A 117 -0.71 1.63 -12.15
C VAL A 117 -1.61 2.81 -11.85
N TYR A 118 -2.09 2.89 -10.60
CA TYR A 118 -2.69 4.09 -10.03
C TYR A 118 -1.61 4.87 -9.30
N TYR A 119 -1.56 6.18 -9.46
CA TYR A 119 -0.60 6.99 -8.74
C TYR A 119 -1.20 8.26 -8.15
N VAL A 120 -0.57 8.77 -7.13
CA VAL A 120 -0.87 10.03 -6.46
C VAL A 120 0.43 10.60 -5.91
N ASN A 121 0.59 11.92 -5.94
CA ASN A 121 1.65 12.58 -5.17
C ASN A 121 1.21 12.74 -3.71
N ALA A 122 1.13 11.62 -3.01
CA ALA A 122 0.63 11.54 -1.64
C ALA A 122 1.47 12.36 -0.65
N THR A 123 2.76 12.46 -0.89
CA THR A 123 3.68 13.26 -0.08
C THR A 123 3.34 14.75 -0.19
N GLN A 124 3.10 15.26 -1.40
CA GLN A 124 2.73 16.66 -1.61
C GLN A 124 1.34 16.96 -1.03
N VAL A 125 0.38 16.07 -1.25
CA VAL A 125 -0.96 16.20 -0.64
C VAL A 125 -0.87 16.27 0.89
N ALA A 126 -0.04 15.45 1.51
CA ALA A 126 0.16 15.47 2.95
C ALA A 126 0.83 16.77 3.41
N LEU A 127 1.84 17.27 2.70
CA LEU A 127 2.51 18.54 2.99
C LEU A 127 1.52 19.71 2.94
N ASP A 128 0.67 19.77 1.91
CA ASP A 128 -0.27 20.85 1.68
C ASP A 128 -1.41 20.88 2.73
N ASN A 129 -1.81 19.72 3.25
CA ASN A 129 -2.96 19.61 4.15
C ASN A 129 -2.60 19.50 5.63
N ILE A 130 -1.52 18.82 5.97
CA ILE A 130 -1.11 18.58 7.38
C ILE A 130 0.29 19.10 7.71
N GLY A 131 0.99 19.71 6.75
CA GLY A 131 2.33 20.27 6.92
C GLY A 131 3.43 19.24 7.18
N LYS A 132 3.17 17.95 6.96
CA LYS A 132 4.12 16.85 7.13
C LYS A 132 4.01 15.91 5.94
N GLY A 133 5.14 15.54 5.34
CA GLY A 133 5.21 14.63 4.20
C GLY A 133 5.03 13.15 4.58
N ILE A 134 3.98 12.83 5.33
CA ILE A 134 3.63 11.45 5.72
C ILE A 134 2.51 10.96 4.79
N PRO A 135 2.81 10.12 3.80
CA PRO A 135 1.90 9.84 2.69
C PRO A 135 0.78 8.83 3.00
N ASN A 136 0.70 8.28 4.21
CA ASN A 136 -0.19 7.16 4.53
C ASN A 136 -1.67 7.43 4.25
N GLY A 137 -2.22 8.55 4.73
CA GLY A 137 -3.63 8.91 4.50
C GLY A 137 -3.95 9.12 3.02
N SER A 138 -3.14 9.93 2.33
CA SER A 138 -3.35 10.20 0.90
C SER A 138 -3.19 8.95 0.03
N THR A 139 -2.31 8.03 0.42
CA THR A 139 -2.14 6.73 -0.25
C THR A 139 -3.37 5.84 -0.06
N LEU A 140 -3.98 5.84 1.12
CA LEU A 140 -5.23 5.12 1.37
C LEU A 140 -6.40 5.70 0.54
N GLY A 141 -6.46 7.02 0.40
CA GLY A 141 -7.42 7.65 -0.52
C GLY A 141 -7.24 7.21 -1.97
N ALA A 142 -5.99 7.12 -2.45
CA ALA A 142 -5.71 6.58 -3.78
C ALA A 142 -6.06 5.08 -3.89
N LEU A 143 -5.85 4.31 -2.81
CA LEU A 143 -6.21 2.90 -2.75
C LEU A 143 -7.73 2.70 -2.88
N ALA A 144 -8.54 3.59 -2.30
CA ALA A 144 -9.99 3.55 -2.45
C ALA A 144 -10.45 3.63 -3.91
N LYS A 145 -9.68 4.30 -4.78
CA LYS A 145 -9.95 4.36 -6.22
C LYS A 145 -9.93 2.98 -6.90
N THR A 146 -9.23 2.01 -6.33
CA THR A 146 -9.21 0.63 -6.86
C THR A 146 -10.51 -0.14 -6.57
N GLY A 147 -11.37 0.39 -5.71
CA GLY A 147 -12.62 -0.26 -5.28
C GLY A 147 -12.42 -1.34 -4.21
N VAL A 148 -11.23 -1.49 -3.65
CA VAL A 148 -10.95 -2.49 -2.60
C VAL A 148 -11.48 -2.07 -1.23
N VAL A 149 -11.64 -0.77 -1.03
CA VAL A 149 -12.24 -0.12 0.16
C VAL A 149 -12.99 1.12 -0.32
N SER A 150 -14.07 1.51 0.35
CA SER A 150 -14.77 2.75 0.04
C SER A 150 -14.01 3.96 0.61
N ILE A 151 -14.18 5.13 0.01
CA ILE A 151 -13.54 6.36 0.50
C ILE A 151 -14.11 6.73 1.88
N GLU A 152 -15.41 6.56 2.07
CA GLU A 152 -16.11 6.85 3.32
C GLU A 152 -15.61 6.00 4.48
N SER A 153 -15.11 4.80 4.19
CA SER A 153 -14.58 3.89 5.23
C SER A 153 -13.17 4.28 5.70
N VAL A 154 -12.41 5.01 4.88
CA VAL A 154 -11.03 5.42 5.21
C VAL A 154 -10.91 6.88 5.66
N GLU A 155 -12.01 7.65 5.61
CA GLU A 155 -12.13 8.99 6.18
C GLU A 155 -12.31 8.94 7.72
#